data_f3a48c86aa42acadb1d05934e53225db
#
_entry.id   f3a48c86aa42acadb1d05934e53225db
#
_cell.length_a   1.000
_cell.length_b   1.000
_cell.length_c   1.000
_cell.angle_alpha   90.00
_cell.angle_beta   90.00
_cell.angle_gamma   90.00
#
_symmetry.space_group_name_H-M   'P 1'
#
loop_
_entity.id
_entity.type
_entity.pdbx_description
1 polymer ?
#
loop_
_entity_poly.entity_id
_entity_poly.type
_entity_poly.pdbx_seq_one_letter_code
_entity_poly.pdbx_strand_id
1 'polypeptide(L)'
;MDLVVDTNVLISALIKPAKSRELICSYKLKLYAPEDIISETLKHKQEIIDKAGINESEFSKLIKILLSNLNIVPEIEFKNFKNQALELVTHPEDAPFIALCLAKNIPIWSEDKDLKKQKIVKVFSTLELL
;
A
#
# COMPACT_ATOMS: atom_id res chain seq x y z
N MET A 1 8.23 11.92 -6.39
CA MET A 1 7.42 10.91 -7.11
C MET A 1 6.22 10.54 -6.28
N ASP A 2 5.07 10.55 -6.89
CA ASP A 2 3.80 10.21 -6.26
C ASP A 2 3.44 8.75 -6.56
N LEU A 3 3.08 7.99 -5.53
CA LEU A 3 2.78 6.55 -5.63
C LEU A 3 1.62 6.18 -4.72
N VAL A 4 0.80 5.22 -5.16
CA VAL A 4 -0.11 4.52 -4.27
C VAL A 4 0.65 3.34 -3.66
N VAL A 5 0.55 3.16 -2.35
CA VAL A 5 1.22 2.06 -1.63
C VAL A 5 0.25 0.90 -1.47
N ASP A 6 0.66 -0.30 -1.91
CA ASP A 6 -0.14 -1.51 -1.72
C ASP A 6 0.03 -2.05 -0.29
N THR A 7 -0.97 -2.78 0.20
CA THR A 7 -0.97 -3.34 1.55
C THR A 7 0.25 -4.22 1.82
N ASN A 8 0.70 -5.02 0.85
CA ASN A 8 1.86 -5.90 1.06
C ASN A 8 3.15 -5.14 1.37
N VAL A 9 3.29 -3.93 0.82
CA VAL A 9 4.45 -3.06 1.09
C VAL A 9 4.40 -2.55 2.53
N LEU A 10 3.24 -2.11 2.99
CA LEU A 10 3.08 -1.64 4.38
C LEU A 10 3.32 -2.79 5.36
N ILE A 11 2.78 -3.97 5.08
CA ILE A 11 3.00 -5.16 5.92
C ILE A 11 4.50 -5.49 6.00
N SER A 12 5.19 -5.50 4.87
CA SER A 12 6.63 -5.73 4.83
C SER A 12 7.39 -4.72 5.70
N ALA A 13 7.00 -3.45 5.62
CA ALA A 13 7.62 -2.38 6.40
C ALA A 13 7.36 -2.52 7.90
N LEU A 14 6.22 -3.10 8.28
CA LEU A 14 5.88 -3.38 9.68
C LEU A 14 6.67 -4.56 10.24
N ILE A 15 6.99 -5.55 9.39
CA ILE A 15 7.66 -6.78 9.83
C ILE A 15 9.13 -6.53 10.16
N LYS A 16 9.85 -5.74 9.35
CA LYS A 16 11.28 -5.51 9.59
C LYS A 16 11.75 -4.14 9.11
N PRO A 17 12.82 -3.60 9.77
CA PRO A 17 13.41 -2.31 9.40
C PRO A 17 14.30 -2.46 8.16
N ALA A 18 13.71 -2.66 6.99
CA ALA A 18 14.41 -2.86 5.73
C ALA A 18 14.05 -1.74 4.74
N LYS A 19 14.33 -1.95 3.46
CA LYS A 19 14.20 -0.90 2.43
C LYS A 19 12.79 -0.34 2.29
N SER A 20 11.76 -1.16 2.42
CA SER A 20 10.39 -0.65 2.32
C SER A 20 10.07 0.34 3.43
N ARG A 21 10.49 0.07 4.67
CA ARG A 21 10.31 1.01 5.78
C ARG A 21 11.09 2.31 5.55
N GLU A 22 12.34 2.20 5.10
CA GLU A 22 13.17 3.37 4.79
C GLU A 22 12.51 4.25 3.73
N LEU A 23 11.99 3.65 2.67
CA LEU A 23 11.33 4.38 1.58
C LEU A 23 10.04 5.06 2.03
N ILE A 24 9.23 4.39 2.85
CA ILE A 24 7.99 4.99 3.38
C ILE A 24 8.32 6.25 4.19
N CYS A 25 9.41 6.23 4.95
CA CYS A 25 9.83 7.37 5.76
C CYS A 25 10.67 8.40 5.01
N SER A 26 10.92 8.19 3.71
CA SER A 26 11.74 9.07 2.89
C SER A 26 10.97 10.29 2.41
N TYR A 27 11.63 11.45 2.37
CA TYR A 27 11.04 12.67 1.80
C TYR A 27 10.95 12.66 0.27
N LYS A 28 11.57 11.68 -0.38
CA LYS A 28 11.63 11.62 -1.86
C LYS A 28 10.34 11.13 -2.49
N LEU A 29 9.51 10.44 -1.71
CA LEU A 29 8.27 9.84 -2.19
C LEU A 29 7.07 10.52 -1.53
N LYS A 30 6.06 10.85 -2.32
CA LYS A 30 4.77 11.27 -1.83
C LYS A 30 3.81 10.09 -1.98
N LEU A 31 3.37 9.56 -0.86
CA LEU A 31 2.67 8.29 -0.82
C LEU A 31 1.20 8.44 -0.48
N TYR A 32 0.36 7.71 -1.20
CA TYR A 32 -1.09 7.69 -1.04
C TYR A 32 -1.56 6.26 -0.82
N ALA A 33 -2.67 6.10 -0.12
CA ALA A 33 -3.33 4.81 -0.01
C ALA A 33 -4.83 5.02 0.18
N PRO A 34 -5.67 4.10 -0.32
CA PRO A 34 -7.08 4.13 0.01
C PRO A 34 -7.27 3.79 1.48
N GLU A 35 -8.36 4.26 2.08
CA GLU A 35 -8.64 3.98 3.49
C GLU A 35 -8.73 2.47 3.78
N ASP A 36 -9.02 1.65 2.77
CA ASP A 36 -9.02 0.18 2.86
C ASP A 36 -7.69 -0.39 3.39
N ILE A 37 -6.56 0.34 3.21
CA ILE A 37 -5.25 -0.15 3.64
C ILE A 37 -5.21 -0.38 5.16
N ILE A 38 -5.97 0.39 5.91
CA ILE A 38 -5.99 0.27 7.38
C ILE A 38 -6.62 -1.06 7.79
N SER A 39 -7.84 -1.34 7.30
CA SER A 39 -8.53 -2.58 7.63
C SER A 39 -7.81 -3.81 7.07
N GLU A 40 -7.27 -3.71 5.85
CA GLU A 40 -6.51 -4.79 5.24
C GLU A 40 -5.25 -5.14 6.05
N THR A 41 -4.54 -4.12 6.52
CA THR A 41 -3.34 -4.33 7.35
C THR A 41 -3.70 -4.94 8.70
N LEU A 42 -4.77 -4.45 9.34
CA LEU A 42 -5.20 -4.95 10.64
C LEU A 42 -5.67 -6.41 10.61
N LYS A 43 -6.14 -6.91 9.47
CA LYS A 43 -6.43 -8.34 9.29
C LYS A 43 -5.20 -9.22 9.51
N HIS A 44 -4.02 -8.69 9.26
CA HIS A 44 -2.74 -9.40 9.39
C HIS A 44 -1.99 -9.05 10.67
N LYS A 45 -2.64 -8.38 11.62
CA LYS A 45 -1.98 -7.87 12.83
C LYS A 45 -1.21 -8.95 13.59
N GLN A 46 -1.83 -10.10 13.87
CA GLN A 46 -1.19 -11.15 14.65
C GLN A 46 0.00 -11.76 13.88
N GLU A 47 -0.16 -11.98 12.58
CA GLU A 47 0.93 -12.47 11.74
C GLU A 47 2.12 -11.49 11.75
N ILE A 48 1.84 -10.19 11.67
CA ILE A 48 2.87 -9.15 11.70
C ILE A 48 3.60 -9.16 13.03
N ILE A 49 2.86 -9.18 14.14
CA ILE A 49 3.42 -9.22 15.49
C ILE A 49 4.34 -10.43 15.66
N ASP A 50 3.87 -11.60 15.23
CA ASP A 50 4.64 -12.84 15.35
C ASP A 50 5.91 -12.80 14.52
N LYS A 51 5.83 -12.37 13.27
CA LYS A 51 6.99 -12.32 12.36
C LYS A 51 7.98 -11.23 12.74
N ALA A 52 7.51 -10.09 13.24
CA ALA A 52 8.37 -8.99 13.64
C ALA A 52 9.01 -9.21 15.00
N GLY A 53 8.45 -10.11 15.84
CA GLY A 53 8.94 -10.34 17.19
C GLY A 53 8.68 -9.15 18.10
N ILE A 54 7.57 -8.46 17.92
CA ILE A 54 7.18 -7.27 18.72
C ILE A 54 5.89 -7.56 19.48
N ASN A 55 5.55 -6.70 20.44
CA ASN A 55 4.30 -6.79 21.16
C ASN A 55 3.24 -5.85 20.58
N GLU A 56 2.01 -5.90 21.13
CA GLU A 56 0.89 -5.07 20.64
C GLU A 56 1.17 -3.57 20.78
N SER A 57 1.80 -3.15 21.87
CA SER A 57 2.13 -1.73 22.09
C SER A 57 3.11 -1.23 21.04
N GLU A 58 4.13 -2.02 20.74
CA GLU A 58 5.11 -1.70 19.71
C GLU A 58 4.48 -1.68 18.33
N PHE A 59 3.59 -2.62 18.03
CA PHE A 59 2.83 -2.64 16.78
C PHE A 59 2.00 -1.37 16.62
N SER A 60 1.26 -0.99 17.66
CA SER A 60 0.41 0.21 17.63
C SER A 60 1.21 1.48 17.37
N LYS A 61 2.38 1.60 17.97
CA LYS A 61 3.27 2.75 17.76
C LYS A 61 3.82 2.77 16.34
N LEU A 62 4.29 1.62 15.86
CA LEU A 62 4.91 1.52 14.55
C LEU A 62 3.92 1.78 13.41
N ILE A 63 2.71 1.18 13.49
CA ILE A 63 1.70 1.40 12.45
C ILE A 63 1.28 2.87 12.37
N LYS A 64 1.16 3.54 13.52
CA LYS A 64 0.85 4.98 13.54
C LYS A 64 1.92 5.81 12.84
N ILE A 65 3.19 5.50 13.10
CA ILE A 65 4.30 6.20 12.46
C ILE A 65 4.27 5.98 10.95
N LEU A 66 4.10 4.74 10.50
CA LEU A 66 4.11 4.45 9.05
C LEU A 66 2.88 5.05 8.37
N LEU A 67 1.70 4.94 8.96
CA LEU A 67 0.49 5.55 8.39
C LEU A 67 0.58 7.08 8.32
N SER A 68 1.30 7.71 9.26
CA SER A 68 1.48 9.16 9.24
C SER A 68 2.29 9.64 8.03
N ASN A 69 3.01 8.75 7.38
CA ASN A 69 3.76 9.05 6.16
C ASN A 69 2.93 8.83 4.89
N LEU A 70 1.69 8.37 5.02
CA LEU A 70 0.79 8.13 3.90
C LEU A 70 -0.34 9.16 3.89
N ASN A 71 -0.71 9.58 2.69
CA ASN A 71 -1.92 10.37 2.48
C ASN A 71 -3.08 9.39 2.29
N ILE A 72 -3.89 9.21 3.31
CA ILE A 72 -5.04 8.30 3.27
C ILE A 72 -6.19 8.97 2.53
N VAL A 73 -6.71 8.31 1.50
CA VAL A 73 -7.72 8.87 0.60
C VAL A 73 -9.06 8.17 0.81
N PRO A 74 -10.14 8.91 1.09
CA PRO A 74 -11.46 8.32 1.26
C PRO A 74 -12.06 7.85 -0.08
N GLU A 75 -12.93 6.86 -0.01
CA GLU A 75 -13.53 6.21 -1.20
C GLU A 75 -14.20 7.20 -2.15
N ILE A 76 -14.79 8.27 -1.62
CA ILE A 76 -15.48 9.26 -2.44
C ILE A 76 -14.58 9.83 -3.56
N GLU A 77 -13.27 9.88 -3.35
CA GLU A 77 -12.33 10.44 -4.32
C GLU A 77 -11.98 9.48 -5.46
N PHE A 78 -12.22 8.18 -5.30
CA PHE A 78 -11.86 7.19 -6.34
C PHE A 78 -12.96 6.19 -6.69
N LYS A 79 -14.14 6.30 -6.08
CA LYS A 79 -15.23 5.34 -6.28
C LYS A 79 -15.69 5.21 -7.74
N ASN A 80 -15.58 6.28 -8.52
CA ASN A 80 -16.00 6.27 -9.92
C ASN A 80 -15.09 5.41 -10.81
N PHE A 81 -13.93 5.02 -10.30
CA PHE A 81 -12.96 4.19 -11.02
C PHE A 81 -12.98 2.73 -10.55
N LYS A 82 -13.83 2.37 -9.57
CA LYS A 82 -13.82 1.02 -8.99
C LYS A 82 -14.21 -0.06 -10.00
N ASN A 83 -15.22 0.20 -10.84
CA ASN A 83 -15.64 -0.79 -11.84
C ASN A 83 -14.53 -1.05 -12.86
N GLN A 84 -13.87 0.00 -13.34
CA GLN A 84 -12.72 -0.15 -14.22
C GLN A 84 -11.58 -0.92 -13.54
N ALA A 85 -11.31 -0.60 -12.28
CA ALA A 85 -10.27 -1.27 -11.50
C ALA A 85 -10.56 -2.77 -11.33
N LEU A 86 -11.82 -3.13 -11.06
CA LEU A 86 -12.23 -4.53 -10.92
C LEU A 86 -11.93 -5.35 -12.18
N GLU A 87 -12.01 -4.75 -13.35
CA GLU A 87 -11.70 -5.41 -14.61
C GLU A 87 -10.19 -5.63 -14.81
N LEU A 88 -9.36 -4.80 -14.14
CA LEU A 88 -7.91 -4.87 -14.29
C LEU A 88 -7.23 -5.82 -13.31
N VAL A 89 -7.86 -6.11 -12.16
CA VAL A 89 -7.22 -6.88 -11.09
C VAL A 89 -7.63 -8.35 -11.11
N THR A 90 -6.73 -9.21 -10.63
CA THR A 90 -7.01 -10.63 -10.42
C THR A 90 -7.79 -10.84 -9.12
N HIS A 91 -7.47 -10.06 -8.09
CA HIS A 91 -8.07 -10.16 -6.77
C HIS A 91 -8.89 -8.90 -6.46
N PRO A 92 -10.20 -9.05 -6.18
CA PRO A 92 -11.09 -7.88 -5.97
C PRO A 92 -10.62 -6.91 -4.88
N GLU A 93 -9.92 -7.39 -3.86
CA GLU A 93 -9.38 -6.54 -2.79
C GLU A 93 -8.32 -5.55 -3.26
N ASP A 94 -7.73 -5.78 -4.44
CA ASP A 94 -6.77 -4.85 -5.03
C ASP A 94 -7.45 -3.68 -5.74
N ALA A 95 -8.75 -3.79 -6.01
CA ALA A 95 -9.48 -2.79 -6.80
C ALA A 95 -9.44 -1.38 -6.20
N PRO A 96 -9.60 -1.16 -4.88
CA PRO A 96 -9.52 0.19 -4.33
C PRO A 96 -8.17 0.86 -4.60
N PHE A 97 -7.07 0.10 -4.56
CA PHE A 97 -5.73 0.61 -4.80
C PHE A 97 -5.54 1.03 -6.26
N ILE A 98 -5.98 0.20 -7.19
CA ILE A 98 -5.92 0.51 -8.62
C ILE A 98 -6.87 1.66 -8.97
N ALA A 99 -8.07 1.69 -8.36
CA ALA A 99 -9.01 2.79 -8.57
C ALA A 99 -8.40 4.14 -8.15
N LEU A 100 -7.68 4.15 -7.03
CA LEU A 100 -6.98 5.36 -6.57
C LEU A 100 -5.89 5.77 -7.56
N CYS A 101 -5.14 4.82 -8.10
CA CYS A 101 -4.14 5.10 -9.13
C CYS A 101 -4.77 5.74 -10.36
N LEU A 102 -5.90 5.22 -10.81
CA LEU A 102 -6.63 5.76 -11.96
C LEU A 102 -7.14 7.18 -11.68
N ALA A 103 -7.71 7.39 -10.50
CA ALA A 103 -8.27 8.69 -10.12
C ALA A 103 -7.19 9.78 -10.06
N LYS A 104 -5.99 9.45 -9.59
CA LYS A 104 -4.89 10.40 -9.44
C LYS A 104 -3.91 10.36 -10.61
N ASN A 105 -4.04 9.39 -11.50
CA ASN A 105 -3.12 9.17 -12.60
C ASN A 105 -1.68 8.99 -12.12
N ILE A 106 -1.50 8.12 -11.14
CA ILE A 106 -0.19 7.80 -10.55
C ILE A 106 0.02 6.28 -10.50
N PRO A 107 1.29 5.83 -10.47
CA PRO A 107 1.61 4.40 -10.37
C PRO A 107 1.39 3.85 -8.98
N ILE A 108 1.47 2.51 -8.87
CA ILE A 108 1.38 1.80 -7.61
C ILE A 108 2.74 1.20 -7.24
N TRP A 109 3.05 1.22 -5.96
CA TRP A 109 4.18 0.51 -5.36
C TRP A 109 3.67 -0.79 -4.76
N SER A 110 4.03 -1.91 -5.37
CA SER A 110 3.58 -3.25 -4.95
C SER A 110 4.59 -4.31 -5.31
N GLU A 111 4.66 -5.36 -4.50
CA GLU A 111 5.44 -6.57 -4.78
C GLU A 111 4.59 -7.65 -5.46
N ASP A 112 3.29 -7.41 -5.67
CA ASP A 112 2.37 -8.39 -6.24
C ASP A 112 2.58 -8.53 -7.76
N LYS A 113 3.03 -9.71 -8.18
CA LYS A 113 3.26 -10.01 -9.59
C LYS A 113 1.97 -10.02 -10.41
N ASP A 114 0.83 -10.32 -9.78
CA ASP A 114 -0.45 -10.34 -10.49
C ASP A 114 -0.87 -8.94 -10.94
N LEU A 115 -0.49 -7.90 -10.20
CA LEU A 115 -0.77 -6.53 -10.61
C LEU A 115 0.01 -6.12 -11.87
N LYS A 116 1.14 -6.75 -12.14
CA LYS A 116 1.93 -6.48 -13.34
C LYS A 116 1.30 -7.06 -14.61
N LYS A 117 0.28 -7.92 -14.50
CA LYS A 117 -0.41 -8.48 -15.67
C LYS A 117 -1.23 -7.45 -16.42
N GLN A 118 -1.79 -6.45 -15.72
CA GLN A 118 -2.45 -5.33 -16.36
C GLN A 118 -1.43 -4.28 -16.79
N LYS A 119 -1.74 -3.51 -17.82
CA LYS A 119 -0.78 -2.56 -18.42
C LYS A 119 -1.22 -1.10 -18.34
N ILE A 120 -2.33 -0.82 -17.68
CA ILE A 120 -2.88 0.54 -17.57
C ILE A 120 -2.20 1.33 -16.45
N VAL A 121 -2.04 0.71 -15.27
CA VAL A 121 -1.38 1.33 -14.12
C VAL A 121 0.03 0.74 -14.01
N LYS A 122 1.04 1.62 -14.01
CA LYS A 122 2.43 1.17 -13.85
C LYS A 122 2.67 0.69 -12.43
N VAL A 123 3.38 -0.43 -12.29
CA VAL A 123 3.69 -1.06 -11.00
C VAL A 123 5.20 -0.98 -10.77
N PHE A 124 5.59 -0.41 -9.62
CA PHE A 124 6.98 -0.40 -9.17
C PHE A 124 7.17 -1.34 -7.99
N SER A 125 8.20 -2.18 -8.06
CA SER A 125 8.67 -2.94 -6.90
C SER A 125 9.54 -2.05 -6.02
N THR A 126 9.81 -2.50 -4.79
CA THR A 126 10.74 -1.81 -3.89
C THR A 126 12.12 -1.65 -4.54
N LEU A 127 12.61 -2.71 -5.17
CA LEU A 127 13.91 -2.69 -5.84
C LEU A 127 13.98 -1.61 -6.93
N GLU A 128 12.91 -1.44 -7.69
CA GLU A 128 12.85 -0.44 -8.75
C GLU A 128 12.84 1.00 -8.23
N LEU A 129 12.46 1.19 -6.97
CA LEU A 129 12.41 2.52 -6.33
C LEU A 129 13.73 2.92 -5.66
N LEU A 130 14.67 2.00 -5.54
CA LEU A 130 15.96 2.27 -4.88
C LEU A 130 16.94 3.06 -5.75
#